data_3966c2231905cb8e659880c297f6de5f
#
_entry.id   3966c2231905cb8e659880c297f6de5f
#
_cell.length_a   1.000
_cell.length_b   1.000
_cell.length_c   1.000
_cell.angle_alpha   90.00
_cell.angle_beta   90.00
_cell.angle_gamma   90.00
#
_symmetry.space_group_name_H-M   'P 1'
#
loop_
_entity.id
_entity.type
_entity.pdbx_description
1 polymer ?
#
loop_
_entity_poly.entity_id
_entity_poly.type
_entity_poly.pdbx_seq_one_letter_code
_entity_poly.pdbx_strand_id
1 'polypeptide(L)'
;MLNMQGNLAEDIVSTDIDDQSIMLDGWEQKYTQLETGSFEAIKSSLNVPDCTNIFRKYTNRRMHKYFVTPDNLIRLAAVLPGSDVSQFQGREIIAGDLFVLRPGIELELICHGKFDVAVIELNSNLSFSYTEDIDNSHLEVPDVLPKRITNGFSAQIHTALLQRKMDVESFSSMCAPAVRALYYKDSVHNKQGMKDIVTQAIRLVEHSLEDFDELLKISEIAIHLGVSERALEYAFARKYGVSPIRYFKFMRLHGARRDIRVGKLNVTDVAMKWGFSHLGRFSGYYRDTFGELPSHTK
;
A
#
# COMPACT_ATOMS: atom_id res chain seq x y z
N MET A 1 40.97 -8.64 -1.25
CA MET A 1 40.07 -7.53 -1.54
C MET A 1 39.02 -8.08 -2.50
N LEU A 2 37.90 -8.58 -1.97
CA LEU A 2 36.78 -9.07 -2.75
C LEU A 2 35.97 -7.84 -3.20
N ASN A 3 35.85 -7.70 -4.51
CA ASN A 3 35.10 -6.63 -5.15
C ASN A 3 33.60 -6.92 -5.00
N MET A 4 33.01 -6.46 -3.89
CA MET A 4 31.57 -6.57 -3.63
C MET A 4 30.83 -5.46 -4.37
N GLN A 5 30.67 -5.59 -5.66
CA GLN A 5 29.67 -4.84 -6.41
C GLN A 5 28.32 -5.54 -6.17
N GLY A 6 27.46 -4.89 -5.37
CA GLY A 6 26.07 -5.33 -5.22
C GLY A 6 25.39 -5.36 -6.58
N ASN A 7 24.84 -6.51 -6.94
CA ASN A 7 24.08 -6.67 -8.17
C ASN A 7 22.81 -5.82 -8.08
N LEU A 8 22.75 -4.80 -8.90
CA LEU A 8 21.57 -3.97 -9.08
C LEU A 8 20.54 -4.74 -9.88
N ALA A 9 19.37 -4.93 -9.30
CA ALA A 9 18.19 -5.22 -10.09
C ALA A 9 17.85 -3.99 -10.94
N GLU A 10 17.44 -4.21 -12.19
CA GLU A 10 16.95 -3.15 -13.07
C GLU A 10 15.72 -2.47 -12.47
N ASP A 11 15.56 -1.16 -12.75
CA ASP A 11 14.33 -0.45 -12.40
C ASP A 11 13.18 -1.04 -13.23
N ILE A 12 12.14 -1.49 -12.55
CA ILE A 12 10.92 -1.98 -13.19
C ILE A 12 9.93 -0.82 -13.22
N VAL A 13 9.59 -0.37 -14.42
CA VAL A 13 8.54 0.64 -14.63
C VAL A 13 7.26 -0.07 -15.03
N SER A 14 6.16 0.25 -14.36
CA SER A 14 4.83 -0.24 -14.71
C SER A 14 3.88 0.93 -14.90
N THR A 15 3.07 0.84 -15.93
CA THR A 15 1.94 1.74 -16.19
C THR A 15 0.60 1.09 -15.83
N ASP A 16 0.63 -0.12 -15.28
CA ASP A 16 -0.55 -0.86 -14.85
C ASP A 16 -0.55 -1.06 -13.34
N ILE A 17 -1.63 -0.65 -12.70
CA ILE A 17 -1.77 -0.78 -11.25
C ILE A 17 -1.89 -2.24 -10.81
N ASP A 18 -2.46 -3.10 -11.63
CA ASP A 18 -2.62 -4.53 -11.30
C ASP A 18 -1.28 -5.27 -11.30
N ASP A 19 -0.28 -4.80 -12.09
CA ASP A 19 1.08 -5.35 -12.05
C ASP A 19 1.74 -5.11 -10.69
N GLN A 20 1.28 -4.11 -9.93
CA GLN A 20 1.82 -3.84 -8.60
C GLN A 20 1.57 -4.98 -7.61
N SER A 21 0.49 -5.74 -7.81
CA SER A 21 0.16 -6.89 -6.95
C SER A 21 1.13 -8.05 -7.12
N ILE A 22 1.79 -8.16 -8.27
CA ILE A 22 2.74 -9.25 -8.59
C ILE A 22 4.21 -8.83 -8.48
N MET A 23 4.49 -7.55 -8.27
CA MET A 23 5.88 -7.04 -8.18
C MET A 23 6.61 -7.41 -6.89
N LEU A 24 5.91 -7.85 -5.87
CA LEU A 24 6.48 -8.24 -4.58
C LEU A 24 6.07 -9.68 -4.28
N ASP A 25 7.03 -10.59 -4.38
CA ASP A 25 6.80 -12.01 -4.12
C ASP A 25 6.34 -12.26 -2.68
N GLY A 26 5.32 -13.09 -2.52
CA GLY A 26 4.78 -13.48 -1.22
C GLY A 26 3.92 -12.41 -0.53
N TRP A 27 3.70 -11.26 -1.16
CA TRP A 27 2.79 -10.24 -0.63
C TRP A 27 1.39 -10.43 -1.19
N GLU A 28 0.39 -10.48 -0.33
CA GLU A 28 -1.01 -10.33 -0.76
C GLU A 28 -1.31 -8.84 -0.85
N GLN A 29 -1.69 -8.36 -2.03
CA GLN A 29 -1.87 -6.92 -2.26
C GLN A 29 -3.12 -6.63 -3.07
N LYS A 30 -3.87 -5.62 -2.66
CA LYS A 30 -5.02 -5.08 -3.38
C LYS A 30 -4.87 -3.57 -3.51
N TYR A 31 -4.94 -3.10 -4.73
CA TYR A 31 -4.82 -1.68 -5.05
C TYR A 31 -6.12 -1.17 -5.66
N THR A 32 -6.50 0.05 -5.30
CA THR A 32 -7.61 0.79 -5.92
C THR A 32 -7.15 2.21 -6.18
N GLN A 33 -7.01 2.58 -7.45
CA GLN A 33 -6.77 3.98 -7.83
C GLN A 33 -8.02 4.79 -7.54
N LEU A 34 -7.87 5.93 -6.88
CA LEU A 34 -8.98 6.78 -6.42
C LEU A 34 -9.14 8.07 -7.22
N GLU A 35 -8.42 8.19 -8.31
CA GLU A 35 -8.52 9.31 -9.27
C GLU A 35 -8.34 8.82 -10.70
N THR A 36 -8.75 9.64 -11.65
CA THR A 36 -8.57 9.37 -13.09
C THR A 36 -7.14 9.71 -13.53
N GLY A 37 -6.72 9.13 -14.65
CA GLY A 37 -5.44 9.39 -15.30
C GLY A 37 -4.48 8.22 -15.26
N SER A 38 -3.47 8.27 -16.13
CA SER A 38 -2.51 7.19 -16.31
C SER A 38 -1.72 6.92 -15.04
N PHE A 39 -1.68 5.67 -14.66
CA PHE A 39 -0.88 5.17 -13.54
C PHE A 39 0.56 4.99 -13.98
N GLU A 40 1.48 5.31 -13.10
CA GLU A 40 2.89 5.02 -13.24
C GLU A 40 3.46 4.60 -11.88
N ALA A 41 4.22 3.53 -11.89
CA ALA A 41 4.99 3.09 -10.75
C ALA A 41 6.40 2.68 -11.16
N ILE A 42 7.33 2.89 -10.25
CA ILE A 42 8.72 2.49 -10.41
C ILE A 42 9.10 1.64 -9.21
N LYS A 43 9.65 0.45 -9.45
CA LYS A 43 10.29 -0.37 -8.44
C LYS A 43 11.78 -0.45 -8.74
N SER A 44 12.60 -0.05 -7.79
CA SER A 44 14.06 -0.21 -7.82
C SER A 44 14.46 -1.12 -6.67
N SER A 45 15.42 -1.98 -6.87
CA SER A 45 15.94 -2.87 -5.81
C SER A 45 17.43 -2.66 -5.60
N LEU A 46 17.87 -2.74 -4.36
CA LEU A 46 19.26 -2.75 -3.97
C LEU A 46 19.49 -3.93 -3.04
N ASN A 47 20.32 -4.86 -3.47
CA ASN A 47 20.71 -5.99 -2.65
C ASN A 47 21.94 -5.61 -1.82
N VAL A 48 21.82 -5.73 -0.50
CA VAL A 48 22.96 -5.56 0.42
C VAL A 48 23.45 -6.95 0.79
N PRO A 49 24.65 -7.37 0.36
CA PRO A 49 25.16 -8.72 0.58
C PRO A 49 25.08 -9.12 2.05
N ASP A 50 24.70 -10.36 2.30
CA ASP A 50 24.60 -11.01 3.61
C ASP A 50 23.63 -10.38 4.62
N CYS A 51 22.90 -9.32 4.23
CA CYS A 51 22.09 -8.58 5.18
C CYS A 51 20.62 -8.48 4.82
N THR A 52 20.26 -7.94 3.66
CA THR A 52 18.88 -7.54 3.43
C THR A 52 18.61 -7.09 2.00
N ASN A 53 17.34 -7.08 1.64
CA ASN A 53 16.86 -6.44 0.44
C ASN A 53 16.29 -5.07 0.78
N ILE A 54 16.68 -4.07 0.00
CA ILE A 54 16.07 -2.75 0.01
C ILE A 54 15.37 -2.59 -1.33
N PHE A 55 14.11 -2.22 -1.32
CA PHE A 55 13.43 -1.84 -2.55
C PHE A 55 12.73 -0.49 -2.37
N ARG A 56 12.80 0.32 -3.42
CA ARG A 56 12.04 1.55 -3.55
C ARG A 56 10.80 1.27 -4.36
N LYS A 57 9.70 1.87 -3.98
CA LYS A 57 8.45 1.84 -4.74
C LYS A 57 7.87 3.24 -4.82
N TYR A 58 7.85 3.79 -6.04
CA TYR A 58 7.21 5.06 -6.36
C TYR A 58 5.87 4.81 -7.04
N THR A 59 4.90 5.65 -6.77
CA THR A 59 3.60 5.68 -7.47
C THR A 59 3.13 7.12 -7.62
N ASN A 60 2.50 7.43 -8.76
CA ASN A 60 2.14 8.80 -9.13
C ASN A 60 0.68 9.17 -8.87
N ARG A 61 -0.12 8.29 -8.27
CA ARG A 61 -1.57 8.47 -8.14
C ARG A 61 -2.08 8.31 -6.72
N ARG A 62 -3.22 8.98 -6.46
CA ARG A 62 -4.01 8.71 -5.26
C ARG A 62 -4.53 7.28 -5.31
N MET A 63 -4.29 6.53 -4.24
CA MET A 63 -4.72 5.14 -4.18
C MET A 63 -4.95 4.65 -2.76
N HIS A 64 -5.78 3.65 -2.67
CA HIS A 64 -5.98 2.85 -1.48
C HIS A 64 -5.29 1.50 -1.69
N LYS A 65 -4.47 1.11 -0.72
CA LYS A 65 -3.73 -0.15 -0.73
C LYS A 65 -4.06 -0.94 0.52
N TYR A 66 -4.52 -2.16 0.31
CA TYR A 66 -4.50 -3.21 1.31
C TYR A 66 -3.38 -4.19 0.99
N PHE A 67 -2.63 -4.59 2.00
CA PHE A 67 -1.60 -5.59 1.80
C PHE A 67 -1.33 -6.36 3.08
N VAL A 68 -0.92 -7.64 2.90
CA VAL A 68 -0.39 -8.50 3.95
C VAL A 68 1.06 -8.79 3.61
N THR A 69 1.95 -8.56 4.55
CA THR A 69 3.38 -8.88 4.37
C THR A 69 3.62 -10.37 4.63
N PRO A 70 4.59 -11.01 3.96
CA PRO A 70 4.96 -12.39 4.28
C PRO A 70 5.33 -12.60 5.74
N ASP A 71 5.06 -13.79 6.28
CA ASP A 71 5.06 -14.13 7.70
C ASP A 71 6.42 -14.18 8.40
N ASN A 72 7.53 -13.98 7.70
CA ASN A 72 8.85 -14.34 8.22
C ASN A 72 9.78 -13.16 8.52
N LEU A 73 9.42 -11.93 8.14
CA LEU A 73 10.32 -10.79 8.25
C LEU A 73 9.61 -9.53 8.73
N ILE A 74 10.25 -8.82 9.66
CA ILE A 74 9.89 -7.43 9.96
C ILE A 74 10.48 -6.55 8.87
N ARG A 75 9.71 -5.57 8.42
CA ARG A 75 10.14 -4.60 7.42
C ARG A 75 10.01 -3.18 7.95
N LEU A 76 10.96 -2.34 7.60
CA LEU A 76 10.89 -0.90 7.82
C LEU A 76 10.53 -0.22 6.51
N ALA A 77 9.59 0.70 6.55
CA ALA A 77 9.21 1.49 5.39
C ALA A 77 9.48 2.97 5.67
N ALA A 78 10.38 3.56 4.88
CA ALA A 78 10.77 4.97 4.97
C ALA A 78 10.08 5.76 3.87
N VAL A 79 9.31 6.80 4.24
CA VAL A 79 8.70 7.73 3.29
C VAL A 79 9.78 8.64 2.73
N LEU A 80 9.99 8.59 1.40
CA LEU A 80 11.06 9.32 0.74
C LEU A 80 10.66 10.77 0.40
N PRO A 81 11.64 11.67 0.20
CA PRO A 81 11.39 13.04 -0.23
C PRO A 81 10.58 13.11 -1.52
N GLY A 82 9.67 14.09 -1.61
CA GLY A 82 8.77 14.27 -2.76
C GLY A 82 7.45 13.50 -2.68
N SER A 83 7.25 12.72 -1.61
CA SER A 83 5.95 12.11 -1.32
C SER A 83 4.94 13.16 -0.85
N ASP A 84 3.72 13.04 -1.34
CA ASP A 84 2.57 13.75 -0.77
C ASP A 84 2.19 13.15 0.59
N VAL A 85 1.54 13.96 1.43
CA VAL A 85 0.98 13.48 2.69
C VAL A 85 0.08 12.28 2.44
N SER A 86 0.23 11.25 3.26
CA SER A 86 -0.47 9.98 3.11
C SER A 86 -0.93 9.47 4.47
N GLN A 87 -1.66 8.37 4.54
CA GLN A 87 -2.09 7.77 5.80
C GLN A 87 -1.71 6.29 5.84
N PHE A 88 -1.10 5.88 6.94
CA PHE A 88 -0.80 4.48 7.25
C PHE A 88 -1.54 4.07 8.53
N GLN A 89 -2.37 3.04 8.46
CA GLN A 89 -3.19 2.56 9.58
C GLN A 89 -3.97 3.72 10.26
N GLY A 90 -4.54 4.62 9.46
CA GLY A 90 -5.30 5.78 9.93
C GLY A 90 -4.46 6.93 10.50
N ARG A 91 -3.13 6.83 10.52
CA ARG A 91 -2.20 7.88 10.94
C ARG A 91 -1.62 8.60 9.74
N GLU A 92 -1.53 9.91 9.82
CA GLU A 92 -0.83 10.71 8.82
C GLU A 92 0.66 10.40 8.81
N ILE A 93 1.21 10.20 7.61
CA ILE A 93 2.62 10.01 7.34
C ILE A 93 3.09 11.01 6.28
N ILE A 94 4.31 11.51 6.47
CA ILE A 94 4.96 12.50 5.59
C ILE A 94 6.38 12.07 5.26
N ALA A 95 6.99 12.74 4.29
CA ALA A 95 8.40 12.51 3.95
C ALA A 95 9.29 12.59 5.21
N GLY A 96 10.15 11.59 5.36
CA GLY A 96 11.02 11.41 6.51
C GLY A 96 10.46 10.50 7.60
N ASP A 97 9.19 10.14 7.56
CA ASP A 97 8.63 9.19 8.52
C ASP A 97 9.07 7.76 8.19
N LEU A 98 9.23 6.97 9.24
CA LEU A 98 9.56 5.55 9.19
C LEU A 98 8.46 4.77 9.92
N PHE A 99 7.92 3.76 9.30
CA PHE A 99 6.89 2.91 9.89
C PHE A 99 7.24 1.42 9.73
N VAL A 100 6.63 0.61 10.57
CA VAL A 100 6.91 -0.81 10.66
C VAL A 100 5.84 -1.60 9.93
N LEU A 101 6.27 -2.51 9.08
CA LEU A 101 5.40 -3.50 8.45
C LEU A 101 5.59 -4.83 9.19
N ARG A 102 4.59 -5.20 9.97
CA ARG A 102 4.59 -6.46 10.72
C ARG A 102 4.22 -7.61 9.81
N PRO A 103 4.83 -8.79 10.00
CA PRO A 103 4.47 -9.97 9.23
C PRO A 103 3.05 -10.45 9.55
N GLY A 104 2.39 -11.02 8.56
CA GLY A 104 1.11 -11.73 8.70
C GLY A 104 -0.10 -10.90 9.08
N ILE A 105 -0.01 -9.58 9.14
CA ILE A 105 -1.15 -8.71 9.45
C ILE A 105 -1.60 -7.88 8.24
N GLU A 106 -2.89 -7.63 8.18
CA GLU A 106 -3.48 -6.77 7.17
C GLU A 106 -3.15 -5.30 7.48
N LEU A 107 -2.56 -4.63 6.51
CA LEU A 107 -2.11 -3.25 6.61
C LEU A 107 -2.81 -2.38 5.56
N GLU A 108 -3.20 -1.17 5.97
CA GLU A 108 -3.85 -0.19 5.11
C GLU A 108 -2.94 1.02 4.89
N LEU A 109 -2.76 1.38 3.62
CA LEU A 109 -2.06 2.60 3.21
C LEU A 109 -2.91 3.39 2.22
N ILE A 110 -3.15 4.67 2.52
CA ILE A 110 -3.87 5.60 1.66
C ILE A 110 -2.89 6.65 1.17
N CYS A 111 -2.57 6.62 -0.13
CA CYS A 111 -1.75 7.63 -0.77
C CYS A 111 -2.65 8.72 -1.32
N HIS A 112 -2.44 9.97 -0.93
CA HIS A 112 -3.26 11.09 -1.40
C HIS A 112 -2.74 11.71 -2.72
N GLY A 113 -1.66 11.18 -3.28
CA GLY A 113 -1.05 11.60 -4.54
C GLY A 113 0.21 10.80 -4.80
N LYS A 114 1.29 11.48 -5.15
CA LYS A 114 2.61 10.86 -5.32
C LYS A 114 3.08 10.23 -4.02
N PHE A 115 3.54 9.00 -4.10
CA PHE A 115 4.06 8.31 -2.93
C PHE A 115 5.33 7.54 -3.28
N ASP A 116 6.39 7.84 -2.58
CA ASP A 116 7.70 7.25 -2.75
C ASP A 116 8.16 6.66 -1.41
N VAL A 117 8.43 5.37 -1.39
CA VAL A 117 8.76 4.64 -0.17
C VAL A 117 9.91 3.68 -0.41
N ALA A 118 10.87 3.64 0.50
CA ALA A 118 11.86 2.59 0.56
C ALA A 118 11.43 1.57 1.61
N VAL A 119 11.40 0.30 1.24
CA VAL A 119 11.12 -0.81 2.16
C VAL A 119 12.41 -1.60 2.35
N ILE A 120 12.73 -1.85 3.60
CA ILE A 120 13.93 -2.56 4.05
C ILE A 120 13.47 -3.85 4.71
N GLU A 121 13.88 -4.97 4.16
CA GLU A 121 13.62 -6.29 4.74
C GLU A 121 14.71 -6.61 5.76
N LEU A 122 14.35 -6.75 7.03
CA LEU A 122 15.28 -7.08 8.10
C LEU A 122 15.40 -8.61 8.19
N ASN A 123 16.52 -9.15 7.76
CA ASN A 123 16.81 -10.57 7.90
C ASN A 123 17.10 -10.90 9.37
N SER A 124 16.58 -12.03 9.86
CA SER A 124 16.87 -12.58 11.20
C SER A 124 18.37 -12.86 11.45
N ASN A 125 19.15 -12.99 10.37
CA ASN A 125 20.60 -13.17 10.42
C ASN A 125 21.38 -11.85 10.66
N LEU A 126 20.70 -10.69 10.62
CA LEU A 126 21.29 -9.46 11.12
C LEU A 126 21.44 -9.60 12.64
N SER A 127 22.56 -10.16 13.06
CA SER A 127 23.01 -10.19 14.44
C SER A 127 23.31 -8.76 14.89
N PHE A 128 22.23 -7.99 15.10
CA PHE A 128 22.36 -6.87 16.02
C PHE A 128 22.67 -7.53 17.36
N SER A 129 23.82 -7.26 17.96
CA SER A 129 24.35 -7.83 19.21
C SER A 129 23.40 -7.70 20.43
N TYR A 130 22.12 -7.56 20.20
CA TYR A 130 21.06 -7.26 21.16
C TYR A 130 19.86 -8.19 21.04
N THR A 131 19.92 -9.27 20.22
CA THR A 131 18.73 -10.10 19.88
C THR A 131 18.70 -11.46 20.60
N GLU A 132 19.52 -11.67 21.63
CA GLU A 132 19.64 -13.00 22.24
C GLU A 132 18.41 -13.50 23.00
N ASP A 133 17.41 -12.63 23.32
CA ASP A 133 16.26 -13.05 24.15
C ASP A 133 14.91 -12.45 23.72
N ILE A 134 14.56 -12.47 22.42
CA ILE A 134 13.30 -11.87 22.02
C ILE A 134 12.23 -12.92 21.77
N ASP A 135 11.36 -13.06 22.74
CA ASP A 135 10.02 -13.62 22.55
C ASP A 135 9.17 -12.63 21.72
N ASN A 136 9.01 -12.93 20.43
CA ASN A 136 8.26 -12.11 19.48
C ASN A 136 6.76 -12.00 19.81
N SER A 137 6.27 -12.68 20.83
CA SER A 137 4.83 -12.79 21.14
C SER A 137 4.23 -11.55 21.80
N HIS A 138 5.04 -10.58 22.27
CA HIS A 138 4.57 -9.45 23.08
C HIS A 138 5.07 -8.06 22.64
N LEU A 139 5.64 -7.92 21.45
CA LEU A 139 6.13 -6.63 20.97
C LEU A 139 4.98 -5.76 20.44
N GLU A 140 4.48 -4.88 21.30
CA GLU A 140 3.70 -3.72 20.86
C GLU A 140 4.66 -2.69 20.22
N VAL A 141 4.98 -2.87 18.95
CA VAL A 141 5.82 -1.93 18.21
C VAL A 141 4.94 -0.79 17.69
N PRO A 142 5.31 0.48 17.88
CA PRO A 142 4.58 1.59 17.30
C PRO A 142 4.58 1.48 15.78
N ASP A 143 3.42 1.66 15.14
CA ASP A 143 3.30 1.58 13.68
C ASP A 143 4.14 2.65 12.97
N VAL A 144 4.28 3.83 13.58
CA VAL A 144 5.14 4.92 13.10
C VAL A 144 6.18 5.25 14.16
N LEU A 145 7.45 5.20 13.78
CA LEU A 145 8.56 5.46 14.69
C LEU A 145 8.73 6.97 14.97
N PRO A 146 9.12 7.35 16.20
CA PRO A 146 9.33 8.75 16.55
C PRO A 146 10.40 9.43 15.69
N LYS A 147 10.16 10.68 15.27
CA LYS A 147 11.10 11.46 14.41
C LYS A 147 12.52 11.57 14.96
N ARG A 148 12.69 11.57 16.28
CA ARG A 148 14.01 11.55 16.92
C ARG A 148 14.88 10.35 16.52
N ILE A 149 14.24 9.23 16.11
CA ILE A 149 14.90 7.98 15.73
C ILE A 149 15.13 7.94 14.23
N THR A 150 14.22 8.56 13.46
CA THR A 150 14.21 8.49 12.00
C THR A 150 14.92 9.66 11.33
N ASN A 151 15.48 10.58 12.13
CA ASN A 151 16.13 11.78 11.60
C ASN A 151 17.31 11.40 10.68
N GLY A 152 17.20 11.79 9.42
CA GLY A 152 18.19 11.50 8.39
C GLY A 152 18.08 10.12 7.75
N PHE A 153 17.34 9.16 8.32
CA PHE A 153 17.21 7.80 7.80
C PHE A 153 16.66 7.77 6.36
N SER A 154 15.53 8.42 6.14
CA SER A 154 14.91 8.51 4.81
C SER A 154 15.84 9.16 3.76
N ALA A 155 16.56 10.20 4.13
CA ALA A 155 17.52 10.85 3.25
C ALA A 155 18.73 9.97 2.93
N GLN A 156 19.25 9.23 3.91
CA GLN A 156 20.36 8.30 3.71
C GLN A 156 19.96 7.14 2.79
N ILE A 157 18.81 6.53 3.02
CA ILE A 157 18.28 5.48 2.13
C ILE A 157 18.03 6.02 0.72
N HIS A 158 17.44 7.20 0.59
CA HIS A 158 17.23 7.81 -0.71
C HIS A 158 18.56 8.04 -1.46
N THR A 159 19.58 8.55 -0.76
CA THR A 159 20.92 8.73 -1.32
C THR A 159 21.53 7.39 -1.76
N ALA A 160 21.44 6.36 -0.93
CA ALA A 160 21.94 5.02 -1.26
C ALA A 160 21.26 4.42 -2.51
N LEU A 161 19.95 4.57 -2.61
CA LEU A 161 19.18 4.13 -3.78
C LEU A 161 19.57 4.89 -5.05
N LEU A 162 19.77 6.22 -4.97
CA LEU A 162 20.22 7.03 -6.09
C LEU A 162 21.66 6.69 -6.52
N GLN A 163 22.56 6.50 -5.57
CA GLN A 163 23.95 6.13 -5.83
C GLN A 163 24.11 4.66 -6.19
N ARG A 164 23.04 3.88 -6.00
CA ARG A 164 23.01 2.43 -6.20
C ARG A 164 24.13 1.71 -5.42
N LYS A 165 24.44 2.20 -4.22
CA LYS A 165 25.53 1.69 -3.39
C LYS A 165 25.21 1.87 -1.91
N MET A 166 25.38 0.80 -1.16
CA MET A 166 25.37 0.82 0.30
C MET A 166 26.27 -0.32 0.80
N ASP A 167 27.19 -0.01 1.71
CA ASP A 167 27.96 -1.02 2.41
C ASP A 167 27.23 -1.47 3.69
N VAL A 168 27.61 -2.66 4.17
CA VAL A 168 26.96 -3.32 5.32
C VAL A 168 27.12 -2.51 6.60
N GLU A 169 28.26 -1.88 6.82
CA GLU A 169 28.55 -1.11 8.03
C GLU A 169 27.70 0.16 8.10
N SER A 170 27.65 0.92 7.01
CA SER A 170 26.77 2.10 6.87
C SER A 170 25.30 1.72 7.05
N PHE A 171 24.87 0.61 6.44
CA PHE A 171 23.51 0.09 6.57
C PHE A 171 23.19 -0.29 8.01
N SER A 172 24.03 -1.08 8.66
CA SER A 172 23.86 -1.53 10.04
C SER A 172 23.79 -0.35 11.01
N SER A 173 24.72 0.60 10.86
CA SER A 173 24.75 1.84 11.66
C SER A 173 23.47 2.66 11.51
N MET A 174 22.96 2.77 10.29
CA MET A 174 21.73 3.48 9.99
C MET A 174 20.48 2.79 10.57
N CYS A 175 20.38 1.47 10.48
CA CYS A 175 19.22 0.71 10.95
C CYS A 175 19.20 0.53 12.47
N ALA A 176 20.35 0.54 13.15
CA ALA A 176 20.46 0.25 14.57
C ALA A 176 19.53 1.10 15.47
N PRO A 177 19.36 2.41 15.29
CA PRO A 177 18.43 3.20 16.10
C PRO A 177 16.97 2.79 15.89
N ALA A 178 16.57 2.49 14.66
CA ALA A 178 15.24 2.05 14.31
C ALA A 178 14.94 0.66 14.91
N VAL A 179 15.87 -0.27 14.75
CA VAL A 179 15.79 -1.61 15.33
C VAL A 179 15.73 -1.54 16.86
N ARG A 180 16.57 -0.74 17.50
CA ARG A 180 16.46 -0.54 18.96
C ARG A 180 15.10 -0.04 19.39
N ALA A 181 14.49 0.88 18.63
CA ALA A 181 13.17 1.40 18.95
C ALA A 181 12.07 0.33 18.86
N LEU A 182 12.26 -0.71 18.06
CA LEU A 182 11.34 -1.86 17.99
C LEU A 182 11.35 -2.66 19.31
N TYR A 183 12.44 -2.63 20.05
CA TYR A 183 12.65 -3.41 21.27
C TYR A 183 12.43 -2.60 22.56
N TYR A 184 12.45 -1.28 22.50
CA TYR A 184 12.19 -0.44 23.65
C TYR A 184 10.70 -0.03 23.68
N LYS A 185 10.04 -0.44 24.75
CA LYS A 185 8.64 -0.17 25.10
C LYS A 185 8.37 1.33 25.35
N ASP A 186 8.47 2.17 24.33
CA ASP A 186 7.79 3.45 24.35
C ASP A 186 6.39 3.24 23.71
N SER A 187 5.51 2.61 24.48
CA SER A 187 4.15 2.27 24.08
C SER A 187 3.33 3.54 23.86
N VAL A 188 3.24 3.92 22.61
CA VAL A 188 2.12 4.76 22.17
C VAL A 188 0.96 3.81 21.87
N HIS A 189 0.07 3.68 22.85
CA HIS A 189 -1.17 2.92 22.72
C HIS A 189 -1.95 3.41 21.50
N ASN A 190 -1.96 2.63 20.44
CA ASN A 190 -2.95 2.81 19.40
C ASN A 190 -4.21 2.07 19.88
N LYS A 191 -5.21 2.82 20.35
CA LYS A 191 -6.55 2.26 20.55
C LYS A 191 -6.97 1.69 19.21
N GLN A 192 -7.08 0.37 19.15
CA GLN A 192 -7.77 -0.33 18.10
C GLN A 192 -9.22 0.18 18.11
N GLY A 193 -9.39 1.30 17.40
CA GLY A 193 -10.61 2.07 17.41
C GLY A 193 -11.69 1.28 16.74
N MET A 194 -12.88 1.36 17.32
CA MET A 194 -14.21 1.17 16.74
C MET A 194 -14.14 0.93 15.23
N LYS A 195 -14.65 -0.22 14.75
CA LYS A 195 -14.68 -0.59 13.33
C LYS A 195 -15.12 0.63 12.52
N ASP A 196 -14.20 1.21 11.79
CA ASP A 196 -14.42 2.39 10.97
C ASP A 196 -15.60 2.13 10.03
N ILE A 197 -16.61 3.01 10.07
CA ILE A 197 -17.83 2.91 9.24
C ILE A 197 -17.48 2.78 7.75
N VAL A 198 -16.38 3.36 7.32
CA VAL A 198 -15.88 3.27 5.94
C VAL A 198 -15.44 1.85 5.62
N THR A 199 -14.69 1.20 6.49
CA THR A 199 -14.28 -0.20 6.33
C THR A 199 -15.48 -1.14 6.32
N GLN A 200 -16.48 -0.88 7.18
CA GLN A 200 -17.72 -1.66 7.19
C GLN A 200 -18.50 -1.46 5.89
N ALA A 201 -18.61 -0.23 5.38
CA ALA A 201 -19.27 0.06 4.11
C ALA A 201 -18.60 -0.65 2.94
N ILE A 202 -17.27 -0.68 2.90
CA ILE A 202 -16.51 -1.37 1.85
C ILE A 202 -16.81 -2.87 1.88
N ARG A 203 -16.73 -3.50 3.05
CA ARG A 203 -17.01 -4.93 3.21
C ARG A 203 -18.46 -5.28 2.80
N LEU A 204 -19.42 -4.44 3.17
CA LEU A 204 -20.81 -4.62 2.79
C LEU A 204 -21.00 -4.62 1.27
N VAL A 205 -20.36 -3.67 0.57
CA VAL A 205 -20.43 -3.59 -0.89
C VAL A 205 -19.65 -4.74 -1.55
N GLU A 206 -18.51 -5.13 -1.03
CA GLU A 206 -17.75 -6.29 -1.54
C GLU A 206 -18.59 -7.57 -1.45
N HIS A 207 -19.24 -7.80 -0.33
CA HIS A 207 -20.11 -8.97 -0.15
C HIS A 207 -21.31 -8.95 -1.12
N SER A 208 -21.98 -7.80 -1.30
CA SER A 208 -23.10 -7.69 -2.24
C SER A 208 -22.70 -7.94 -3.70
N LEU A 209 -21.45 -7.65 -4.06
CA LEU A 209 -20.91 -7.94 -5.40
C LEU A 209 -20.59 -9.43 -5.62
N GLU A 210 -20.26 -10.17 -4.56
CA GLU A 210 -20.01 -11.62 -4.62
C GLU A 210 -21.30 -12.41 -4.80
N ASP A 211 -22.37 -11.98 -4.17
CA ASP A 211 -23.68 -12.66 -4.22
C ASP A 211 -24.49 -12.34 -5.49
N PHE A 212 -23.95 -11.54 -6.42
CA PHE A 212 -24.64 -11.06 -7.63
C PHE A 212 -25.96 -10.32 -7.35
N ASP A 213 -26.12 -9.81 -6.14
CA ASP A 213 -27.25 -8.99 -5.74
C ASP A 213 -27.21 -7.59 -6.38
N GLU A 214 -28.36 -6.92 -6.34
CA GLU A 214 -28.47 -5.55 -6.84
C GLU A 214 -27.49 -4.63 -6.10
N LEU A 215 -26.81 -3.74 -6.85
CA LEU A 215 -25.86 -2.79 -6.26
C LEU A 215 -26.53 -1.94 -5.19
N LEU A 216 -26.01 -2.01 -3.98
CA LEU A 216 -26.48 -1.21 -2.86
C LEU A 216 -26.32 0.28 -3.15
N LYS A 217 -27.42 1.03 -2.95
CA LYS A 217 -27.40 2.49 -2.97
C LYS A 217 -26.72 3.02 -1.70
N ILE A 218 -26.21 4.23 -1.76
CA ILE A 218 -25.56 4.85 -0.59
C ILE A 218 -26.53 4.95 0.59
N SER A 219 -27.82 5.24 0.33
CA SER A 219 -28.88 5.24 1.34
C SER A 219 -29.04 3.88 2.03
N GLU A 220 -28.98 2.79 1.28
CA GLU A 220 -29.11 1.43 1.81
C GLU A 220 -27.91 1.05 2.66
N ILE A 221 -26.69 1.41 2.20
CA ILE A 221 -25.46 1.24 2.98
C ILE A 221 -25.55 2.01 4.29
N ALA A 222 -25.98 3.27 4.24
CA ALA A 222 -26.13 4.11 5.42
C ALA A 222 -27.13 3.53 6.43
N ILE A 223 -28.28 3.02 5.95
CA ILE A 223 -29.28 2.33 6.76
C ILE A 223 -28.70 1.08 7.43
N HIS A 224 -28.00 0.22 6.68
CA HIS A 224 -27.38 -0.99 7.22
C HIS A 224 -26.35 -0.68 8.33
N LEU A 225 -25.65 0.41 8.20
CA LEU A 225 -24.63 0.84 9.17
C LEU A 225 -25.20 1.67 10.32
N GLY A 226 -26.49 2.03 10.29
CA GLY A 226 -27.11 2.86 11.31
C GLY A 226 -26.60 4.30 11.34
N VAL A 227 -26.17 4.83 10.19
CA VAL A 227 -25.63 6.20 10.05
C VAL A 227 -26.40 7.00 9.02
N SER A 228 -26.26 8.32 9.00
CA SER A 228 -26.80 9.16 7.93
C SER A 228 -25.89 9.08 6.68
N GLU A 229 -26.48 9.25 5.49
CA GLU A 229 -25.71 9.37 4.23
C GLU A 229 -24.63 10.45 4.33
N ARG A 230 -24.97 11.59 4.95
CA ARG A 230 -24.02 12.69 5.18
C ARG A 230 -22.83 12.30 6.07
N ALA A 231 -23.07 11.47 7.09
CA ALA A 231 -22.00 10.95 7.94
C ALA A 231 -21.08 10.01 7.13
N LEU A 232 -21.66 9.17 6.27
CA LEU A 232 -20.90 8.28 5.40
C LEU A 232 -20.09 9.08 4.36
N GLU A 233 -20.69 10.10 3.73
CA GLU A 233 -19.99 10.99 2.79
C GLU A 233 -18.83 11.70 3.46
N TYR A 234 -19.04 12.27 4.66
CA TYR A 234 -17.98 12.93 5.41
C TYR A 234 -16.82 11.96 5.75
N ALA A 235 -17.15 10.75 6.19
CA ALA A 235 -16.16 9.75 6.55
C ALA A 235 -15.29 9.33 5.34
N PHE A 236 -15.91 9.09 4.17
CA PHE A 236 -15.17 8.79 2.93
C PHE A 236 -14.31 9.96 2.46
N ALA A 237 -14.88 11.18 2.46
CA ALA A 237 -14.15 12.38 2.06
C ALA A 237 -12.94 12.62 2.97
N ARG A 238 -13.10 12.44 4.29
CA ARG A 238 -12.02 12.57 5.25
C ARG A 238 -10.93 11.51 5.09
N LYS A 239 -11.33 10.24 4.88
CA LYS A 239 -10.39 9.11 4.81
C LYS A 239 -9.71 9.00 3.45
N TYR A 240 -10.46 9.09 2.38
CA TYR A 240 -9.98 8.84 1.01
C TYR A 240 -9.91 10.07 0.11
N GLY A 241 -10.46 11.21 0.55
CA GLY A 241 -10.54 12.42 -0.25
C GLY A 241 -11.52 12.32 -1.44
N VAL A 242 -12.42 11.33 -1.42
CA VAL A 242 -13.45 11.11 -2.46
C VAL A 242 -14.78 10.74 -1.81
N SER A 243 -15.90 10.96 -2.53
CA SER A 243 -17.21 10.52 -2.05
C SER A 243 -17.35 8.99 -2.12
N PRO A 244 -18.27 8.37 -1.32
CA PRO A 244 -18.53 6.94 -1.36
C PRO A 244 -18.91 6.44 -2.76
N ILE A 245 -19.77 7.16 -3.48
CA ILE A 245 -20.15 6.84 -4.87
C ILE A 245 -18.91 6.75 -5.77
N ARG A 246 -18.01 7.70 -5.64
CA ARG A 246 -16.78 7.75 -6.44
C ARG A 246 -15.82 6.62 -6.05
N TYR A 247 -15.67 6.35 -4.76
CA TYR A 247 -14.86 5.24 -4.26
C TYR A 247 -15.36 3.90 -4.80
N PHE A 248 -16.65 3.60 -4.64
CA PHE A 248 -17.24 2.34 -5.11
C PHE A 248 -17.23 2.20 -6.64
N LYS A 249 -17.34 3.33 -7.37
CA LYS A 249 -17.13 3.31 -8.81
C LYS A 249 -15.71 2.86 -9.19
N PHE A 250 -14.69 3.40 -8.55
CA PHE A 250 -13.31 2.98 -8.81
C PHE A 250 -13.08 1.53 -8.41
N MET A 251 -13.56 1.11 -7.25
CA MET A 251 -13.47 -0.30 -6.80
C MET A 251 -14.05 -1.26 -7.85
N ARG A 252 -15.23 -0.97 -8.40
CA ARG A 252 -15.88 -1.77 -9.45
C ARG A 252 -15.11 -1.75 -10.76
N LEU A 253 -14.56 -0.60 -11.18
CA LEU A 253 -13.73 -0.50 -12.36
C LEU A 253 -12.46 -1.35 -12.24
N HIS A 254 -11.81 -1.36 -11.08
CA HIS A 254 -10.66 -2.24 -10.84
C HIS A 254 -11.05 -3.72 -10.83
N GLY A 255 -12.19 -4.07 -10.28
CA GLY A 255 -12.71 -5.43 -10.34
C GLY A 255 -13.00 -5.87 -11.79
N ALA A 256 -13.66 -5.00 -12.57
CA ALA A 256 -13.91 -5.25 -13.97
C ALA A 256 -12.61 -5.42 -14.78
N ARG A 257 -11.60 -4.60 -14.50
CA ARG A 257 -10.29 -4.73 -15.14
C ARG A 257 -9.64 -6.09 -14.88
N ARG A 258 -9.63 -6.53 -13.63
CA ARG A 258 -9.10 -7.86 -13.29
C ARG A 258 -9.83 -8.98 -14.02
N ASP A 259 -11.16 -8.93 -14.08
CA ASP A 259 -11.95 -9.94 -14.80
C ASP A 259 -11.70 -9.93 -16.31
N ILE A 260 -11.52 -8.75 -16.91
CA ILE A 260 -11.14 -8.61 -18.33
C ILE A 260 -9.77 -9.27 -18.57
N ARG A 261 -8.78 -9.03 -17.72
CA ARG A 261 -7.45 -9.63 -17.82
C ARG A 261 -7.48 -11.17 -17.67
N VAL A 262 -8.35 -11.69 -16.83
CA VAL A 262 -8.57 -13.14 -16.70
C VAL A 262 -9.15 -13.73 -17.99
N GLY A 263 -9.89 -12.95 -18.78
CA GLY A 263 -10.36 -13.32 -20.11
C GLY A 263 -11.44 -14.41 -20.15
N LYS A 264 -12.09 -14.73 -19.02
CA LYS A 264 -13.16 -15.75 -18.95
C LYS A 264 -14.50 -15.26 -19.47
N LEU A 265 -14.73 -13.97 -19.43
CA LEU A 265 -15.96 -13.30 -19.83
C LEU A 265 -15.65 -12.23 -20.88
N ASN A 266 -16.60 -11.95 -21.76
CA ASN A 266 -16.48 -10.81 -22.67
C ASN A 266 -16.68 -9.49 -21.92
N VAL A 267 -16.25 -8.38 -22.52
CA VAL A 267 -16.29 -7.04 -21.90
C VAL A 267 -17.69 -6.62 -21.47
N THR A 268 -18.72 -7.02 -22.22
CA THR A 268 -20.13 -6.71 -21.91
C THR A 268 -20.56 -7.42 -20.63
N ASP A 269 -20.31 -8.72 -20.55
CA ASP A 269 -20.67 -9.51 -19.37
C ASP A 269 -19.89 -9.06 -18.12
N VAL A 270 -18.61 -8.72 -18.27
CA VAL A 270 -17.82 -8.13 -17.18
C VAL A 270 -18.44 -6.81 -16.72
N ALA A 271 -18.80 -5.91 -17.65
CA ALA A 271 -19.40 -4.63 -17.28
C ALA A 271 -20.71 -4.84 -16.49
N MET A 272 -21.57 -5.76 -16.96
CA MET A 272 -22.83 -6.10 -16.29
C MET A 272 -22.59 -6.70 -14.90
N LYS A 273 -21.68 -7.67 -14.78
CA LYS A 273 -21.28 -8.28 -13.50
C LYS A 273 -20.88 -7.23 -12.47
N TRP A 274 -20.16 -6.19 -12.88
CA TRP A 274 -19.71 -5.11 -12.01
C TRP A 274 -20.70 -3.94 -11.91
N GLY A 275 -21.95 -4.15 -12.36
CA GLY A 275 -23.07 -3.22 -12.21
C GLY A 275 -23.00 -1.98 -13.10
N PHE A 276 -22.38 -2.10 -14.27
CA PHE A 276 -22.39 -1.06 -15.29
C PHE A 276 -23.43 -1.38 -16.37
N SER A 277 -24.65 -0.92 -16.20
CA SER A 277 -25.76 -1.14 -17.15
C SER A 277 -25.61 -0.39 -18.49
N HIS A 278 -24.76 0.66 -18.53
CA HIS A 278 -24.54 1.47 -19.72
C HIS A 278 -23.10 1.30 -20.25
N LEU A 279 -22.91 0.43 -21.23
CA LEU A 279 -21.59 0.09 -21.79
C LEU A 279 -20.78 1.29 -22.31
N GLY A 280 -21.44 2.27 -22.93
CA GLY A 280 -20.76 3.49 -23.39
C GLY A 280 -20.20 4.32 -22.24
N ARG A 281 -20.94 4.44 -21.12
CA ARG A 281 -20.45 5.10 -19.91
C ARG A 281 -19.36 4.29 -19.25
N PHE A 282 -19.50 2.96 -19.19
CA PHE A 282 -18.47 2.08 -18.66
C PHE A 282 -17.13 2.27 -19.41
N SER A 283 -17.17 2.21 -20.75
CA SER A 283 -15.95 2.39 -21.57
C SER A 283 -15.31 3.78 -21.38
N GLY A 284 -16.14 4.83 -21.21
CA GLY A 284 -15.66 6.17 -20.88
C GLY A 284 -14.97 6.23 -19.52
N TYR A 285 -15.63 5.74 -18.47
CA TYR A 285 -15.06 5.71 -17.12
C TYR A 285 -13.78 4.86 -17.04
N TYR A 286 -13.76 3.74 -17.73
CA TYR A 286 -12.62 2.85 -17.81
C TYR A 286 -11.43 3.54 -18.46
N ARG A 287 -11.64 4.15 -19.65
CA ARG A 287 -10.59 4.90 -20.35
C ARG A 287 -10.08 6.07 -19.52
N ASP A 288 -10.96 6.84 -18.89
CA ASP A 288 -10.58 7.97 -18.05
C ASP A 288 -9.75 7.55 -16.83
N THR A 289 -9.98 6.32 -16.33
CA THR A 289 -9.28 5.80 -15.17
C THR A 289 -7.96 5.13 -15.55
N PHE A 290 -7.95 4.30 -16.58
CA PHE A 290 -6.80 3.45 -16.93
C PHE A 290 -6.02 3.90 -18.15
N GLY A 291 -6.52 4.90 -18.88
CA GLY A 291 -5.87 5.41 -20.10
C GLY A 291 -6.11 4.56 -21.35
N GLU A 292 -6.87 3.46 -21.24
CA GLU A 292 -7.16 2.53 -22.34
C GLU A 292 -8.63 2.12 -22.38
N LEU A 293 -9.08 1.57 -23.50
CA LEU A 293 -10.42 1.00 -23.59
C LEU A 293 -10.45 -0.42 -22.99
N PRO A 294 -11.62 -0.87 -22.44
CA PRO A 294 -11.75 -2.23 -21.91
C PRO A 294 -11.40 -3.33 -22.92
N SER A 295 -11.66 -3.09 -24.20
CA SER A 295 -11.34 -4.03 -25.28
C SER A 295 -9.84 -4.13 -25.61
N HIS A 296 -9.03 -3.20 -25.11
CA HIS A 296 -7.58 -3.16 -25.31
C HIS A 296 -6.80 -3.70 -24.11
N THR A 297 -7.46 -3.92 -22.99
CA THR A 297 -6.84 -4.51 -21.79
C THR A 297 -6.43 -5.96 -22.06
N LYS A 298 -5.18 -6.30 -21.73
CA LYS A 298 -4.56 -7.61 -21.91
C LYS A 298 -4.21 -8.27 -20.60
#